data_7ffdf56d97fd3c72867d3100abe2bf94
#
_entry.id   7ffdf56d97fd3c72867d3100abe2bf94
#
_cell.length_a   1.000
_cell.length_b   1.000
_cell.length_c   1.000
_cell.angle_alpha   90.00
_cell.angle_beta   90.00
_cell.angle_gamma   90.00
#
_symmetry.space_group_name_H-M   'P 1'
#
loop_
_entity.id
_entity.type
_entity.pdbx_description
1 polymer ?
#
loop_
_entity_poly.entity_id
_entity_poly.type
_entity_poly.pdbx_seq_one_letter_code
_entity_poly.pdbx_strand_id
1 'polypeptide(L)'
;GDLKGIPDPYWGFTPRWALQYAGTEAMRKVIDDQIWVKTFVRRVQQDQHTSILVTDLRFSNEAAAIKHLGGFMVRCKRDVPFDPSMDTHDSEIALDGYPHWDYELDNNGSLDALRDQVDKMIDHMLLGELNAENATQDQAKDDTTAS
;
A
#
# COMPACT_ATOMS: atom_id res chain seq x y z
N GLY A 1 14.54 -6.60 -13.07
CA GLY A 1 15.56 -5.88 -13.38
C GLY A 1 15.41 -4.55 -14.08
N ASP A 2 16.53 -4.03 -14.43
CA ASP A 2 16.77 -2.64 -14.77
C ASP A 2 16.44 -2.21 -16.19
N LEU A 3 15.80 -3.05 -16.97
CA LEU A 3 15.38 -2.69 -18.34
C LEU A 3 14.37 -1.52 -18.36
N LYS A 4 13.68 -1.26 -17.26
CA LYS A 4 12.72 -0.14 -17.17
C LYS A 4 13.37 1.23 -17.32
N GLY A 5 14.65 1.38 -16.98
CA GLY A 5 15.40 2.63 -17.11
C GLY A 5 16.15 2.80 -18.43
N ILE A 6 16.14 1.80 -19.31
CA ILE A 6 16.85 1.85 -20.60
C ILE A 6 15.86 2.32 -21.68
N PRO A 7 16.19 3.38 -22.46
CA PRO A 7 15.35 3.80 -23.56
C PRO A 7 15.18 2.69 -24.61
N ASP A 8 13.94 2.47 -25.04
CA ASP A 8 13.66 1.56 -26.14
C ASP A 8 14.23 2.16 -27.46
N PRO A 9 14.98 1.37 -28.22
CA PRO A 9 15.64 1.88 -29.46
C PRO A 9 14.67 2.37 -30.53
N TYR A 10 13.45 1.84 -30.55
CA TYR A 10 12.43 2.20 -31.53
C TYR A 10 11.62 3.42 -31.09
N TRP A 11 11.19 3.44 -29.81
CA TRP A 11 10.32 4.49 -29.29
C TRP A 11 11.07 5.70 -28.71
N GLY A 12 12.34 5.56 -28.36
CA GLY A 12 13.20 6.63 -27.82
C GLY A 12 12.92 7.04 -26.38
N PHE A 13 11.97 6.38 -25.69
CA PHE A 13 11.68 6.63 -24.29
C PHE A 13 11.83 5.36 -23.45
N THR A 14 11.92 5.52 -22.11
CA THR A 14 12.06 4.40 -21.20
C THR A 14 10.70 3.79 -20.85
N PRO A 15 10.59 2.47 -20.60
CA PRO A 15 9.37 1.86 -20.06
C PRO A 15 8.91 2.49 -18.75
N ARG A 16 9.84 2.92 -17.88
CA ARG A 16 9.54 3.64 -16.65
C ARG A 16 8.78 4.93 -16.92
N TRP A 17 9.31 5.76 -17.80
CA TRP A 17 8.64 7.02 -18.19
C TRP A 17 7.24 6.76 -18.75
N ALA A 18 7.09 5.77 -19.62
CA ALA A 18 5.79 5.45 -20.21
C ALA A 18 4.76 5.01 -19.15
N LEU A 19 5.18 4.20 -18.18
CA LEU A 19 4.31 3.74 -17.10
C LEU A 19 3.91 4.89 -16.16
N GLN A 20 4.84 5.76 -15.78
CA GLN A 20 4.58 6.93 -14.94
C GLN A 20 3.65 7.91 -15.67
N TYR A 21 3.94 8.20 -16.94
CA TYR A 21 3.12 9.10 -17.74
C TYR A 21 1.70 8.56 -17.92
N ALA A 22 1.53 7.29 -18.31
CA ALA A 22 0.22 6.70 -18.48
C ALA A 22 -0.55 6.64 -17.14
N GLY A 23 0.09 6.17 -16.07
CA GLY A 23 -0.57 5.97 -14.78
C GLY A 23 -0.89 7.27 -14.03
N THR A 24 -0.01 8.24 -14.07
CA THR A 24 -0.16 9.48 -13.30
C THR A 24 -0.61 10.62 -14.19
N GLU A 25 0.18 10.98 -15.21
CA GLU A 25 -0.10 12.19 -16.00
C GLU A 25 -1.39 12.05 -16.81
N ALA A 26 -1.58 10.95 -17.52
CA ALA A 26 -2.76 10.75 -18.35
C ALA A 26 -3.98 10.29 -17.53
N MET A 27 -3.86 9.22 -16.78
CA MET A 27 -5.03 8.63 -16.11
C MET A 27 -5.47 9.45 -14.90
N ARG A 28 -4.56 9.78 -13.97
CA ARG A 28 -4.93 10.51 -12.75
C ARG A 28 -5.14 12.00 -13.01
N LYS A 29 -4.18 12.70 -13.65
CA LYS A 29 -4.26 14.17 -13.77
C LYS A 29 -5.23 14.65 -14.86
N VAL A 30 -5.45 13.85 -15.91
CA VAL A 30 -6.31 14.25 -17.04
C VAL A 30 -7.71 13.63 -16.96
N ILE A 31 -7.83 12.34 -16.62
CA ILE A 31 -9.11 11.65 -16.63
C ILE A 31 -9.81 11.74 -15.27
N ASP A 32 -9.22 11.19 -14.21
CA ASP A 32 -9.79 11.18 -12.86
C ASP A 32 -8.71 10.81 -11.85
N ASP A 33 -8.44 11.65 -10.85
CA ASP A 33 -7.45 11.40 -9.81
C ASP A 33 -7.80 10.18 -8.92
N GLN A 34 -9.07 9.80 -8.88
CA GLN A 34 -9.59 8.64 -8.17
C GLN A 34 -9.69 7.37 -9.03
N ILE A 35 -9.20 7.38 -10.27
CA ILE A 35 -9.45 6.27 -11.21
C ILE A 35 -8.94 4.93 -10.66
N TRP A 36 -7.75 4.92 -10.07
CA TRP A 36 -7.17 3.70 -9.50
C TRP A 36 -7.85 3.28 -8.20
N VAL A 37 -8.23 4.25 -7.36
CA VAL A 37 -9.02 4.00 -6.14
C VAL A 37 -10.37 3.37 -6.48
N LYS A 38 -11.11 3.95 -7.41
CA LYS A 38 -12.42 3.42 -7.84
C LYS A 38 -12.29 2.00 -8.42
N THR A 39 -11.26 1.78 -9.22
CA THR A 39 -10.98 0.47 -9.81
C THR A 39 -10.64 -0.57 -8.74
N PHE A 40 -9.81 -0.20 -7.76
CA PHE A 40 -9.43 -1.05 -6.64
C PHE A 40 -10.65 -1.39 -5.76
N VAL A 41 -11.39 -0.39 -5.29
CA VAL A 41 -12.58 -0.58 -4.44
C VAL A 41 -13.61 -1.48 -5.12
N ARG A 42 -13.88 -1.26 -6.42
CA ARG A 42 -14.78 -2.11 -7.20
C ARG A 42 -14.30 -3.56 -7.23
N ARG A 43 -13.01 -3.79 -7.39
CA ARG A 43 -12.43 -5.14 -7.41
C ARG A 43 -12.55 -5.82 -6.06
N VAL A 44 -12.23 -5.11 -4.97
CA VAL A 44 -12.39 -5.62 -3.59
C VAL A 44 -13.85 -6.02 -3.30
N GLN A 45 -14.81 -5.19 -3.73
CA GLN A 45 -16.24 -5.49 -3.53
C GLN A 45 -16.74 -6.70 -4.33
N GLN A 46 -16.10 -7.01 -5.44
CA GLN A 46 -16.44 -8.17 -6.27
C GLN A 46 -15.80 -9.47 -5.79
N ASP A 47 -14.69 -9.38 -5.07
CA ASP A 47 -13.90 -10.52 -4.59
C ASP A 47 -14.19 -10.77 -3.11
N GLN A 48 -15.23 -11.60 -2.85
CA GLN A 48 -15.80 -11.77 -1.50
C GLN A 48 -15.01 -12.71 -0.56
N HIS A 49 -13.89 -13.32 -1.00
CA HIS A 49 -13.31 -14.44 -0.26
C HIS A 49 -11.79 -14.42 -0.11
N THR A 50 -11.12 -13.35 -0.51
CA THR A 50 -9.67 -13.37 -0.60
C THR A 50 -9.04 -12.26 0.23
N SER A 51 -8.02 -12.60 1.01
CA SER A 51 -7.10 -11.60 1.54
C SER A 51 -6.38 -10.91 0.38
N ILE A 52 -6.39 -9.59 0.36
CA ILE A 52 -5.82 -8.80 -0.74
C ILE A 52 -4.54 -8.15 -0.25
N LEU A 53 -3.42 -8.43 -0.93
CA LEU A 53 -2.15 -7.76 -0.72
C LEU A 53 -1.93 -6.70 -1.81
N VAL A 54 -1.76 -5.44 -1.40
CA VAL A 54 -1.46 -4.32 -2.29
C VAL A 54 0.01 -3.96 -2.14
N THR A 55 0.83 -4.25 -3.14
CA THR A 55 2.29 -4.06 -3.12
C THR A 55 2.75 -2.79 -3.84
N ASP A 56 1.87 -2.07 -4.49
CA ASP A 56 2.18 -0.89 -5.30
C ASP A 56 1.32 0.30 -4.90
N LEU A 57 1.32 0.61 -3.61
CA LEU A 57 0.65 1.77 -3.05
C LEU A 57 1.52 3.01 -3.26
N ARG A 58 0.99 4.05 -3.90
CA ARG A 58 1.74 5.22 -4.31
C ARG A 58 1.20 6.55 -3.78
N PHE A 59 -0.10 6.66 -3.52
CA PHE A 59 -0.74 7.93 -3.22
C PHE A 59 -1.60 7.89 -1.96
N SER A 60 -1.75 9.04 -1.32
CA SER A 60 -2.50 9.19 -0.06
C SER A 60 -3.99 8.87 -0.20
N ASN A 61 -4.61 9.13 -1.35
CA ASN A 61 -6.00 8.76 -1.60
C ASN A 61 -6.21 7.24 -1.72
N GLU A 62 -5.21 6.52 -2.23
CA GLU A 62 -5.18 5.05 -2.24
C GLU A 62 -5.04 4.51 -0.82
N ALA A 63 -4.12 5.08 -0.03
CA ALA A 63 -3.94 4.75 1.38
C ALA A 63 -5.24 4.96 2.19
N ALA A 64 -5.90 6.10 1.99
CA ALA A 64 -7.17 6.41 2.62
C ALA A 64 -8.27 5.38 2.27
N ALA A 65 -8.33 4.94 1.02
CA ALA A 65 -9.29 3.93 0.59
C ALA A 65 -9.03 2.57 1.25
N ILE A 66 -7.77 2.14 1.35
CA ILE A 66 -7.38 0.91 2.04
C ILE A 66 -7.76 0.97 3.52
N LYS A 67 -7.45 2.08 4.20
CA LYS A 67 -7.85 2.28 5.61
C LYS A 67 -9.37 2.28 5.79
N HIS A 68 -10.11 2.90 4.89
CA HIS A 68 -11.59 2.91 4.93
C HIS A 68 -12.19 1.50 4.77
N LEU A 69 -11.52 0.62 4.04
CA LEU A 69 -11.90 -0.78 3.88
C LEU A 69 -11.41 -1.69 5.03
N GLY A 70 -10.84 -1.11 6.10
CA GLY A 70 -10.30 -1.86 7.24
C GLY A 70 -8.92 -2.47 6.99
N GLY A 71 -8.22 -2.02 5.94
CA GLY A 71 -6.92 -2.55 5.58
C GLY A 71 -5.80 -2.15 6.54
N PHE A 72 -4.81 -3.04 6.66
CA PHE A 72 -3.60 -2.88 7.46
C PHE A 72 -2.47 -2.31 6.60
N MET A 73 -1.84 -1.22 7.06
CA MET A 73 -0.86 -0.45 6.30
C MET A 73 0.55 -0.72 6.80
N VAL A 74 1.41 -1.22 5.92
CA VAL A 74 2.79 -1.56 6.25
C VAL A 74 3.77 -0.70 5.45
N ARG A 75 4.73 -0.09 6.12
CA ARG A 75 5.86 0.60 5.49
C ARG A 75 7.11 -0.27 5.58
N CYS A 76 7.73 -0.56 4.44
CA CYS A 76 9.03 -1.20 4.37
C CYS A 76 10.10 -0.12 4.12
N LYS A 77 10.95 0.13 5.12
CA LYS A 77 12.02 1.15 5.06
C LYS A 77 13.34 0.52 4.66
N ARG A 78 14.05 1.21 3.77
CA ARG A 78 15.43 0.88 3.41
C ARG A 78 16.21 2.18 3.22
N ASP A 79 17.32 2.30 3.94
CA ASP A 79 18.22 3.43 3.77
C ASP A 79 19.03 3.22 2.48
N VAL A 80 18.72 4.02 1.47
CA VAL A 80 19.44 4.04 0.19
C VAL A 80 20.33 5.26 0.19
N PRO A 81 21.62 5.14 -0.19
CA PRO A 81 22.46 6.31 -0.36
C PRO A 81 21.79 7.32 -1.30
N PHE A 82 21.89 8.61 -0.98
CA PHE A 82 21.37 9.66 -1.83
C PHE A 82 22.03 9.57 -3.22
N ASP A 83 21.20 9.40 -4.24
CA ASP A 83 21.60 9.42 -5.65
C ASP A 83 20.87 10.58 -6.34
N PRO A 84 21.58 11.59 -6.83
CA PRO A 84 20.98 12.73 -7.54
C PRO A 84 20.19 12.34 -8.80
N SER A 85 20.43 11.14 -9.33
CA SER A 85 19.69 10.59 -10.48
C SER A 85 18.41 9.86 -10.08
N MET A 86 18.11 9.74 -8.77
CA MET A 86 16.87 9.11 -8.30
C MET A 86 15.66 9.86 -8.85
N ASP A 87 14.70 9.06 -9.26
CA ASP A 87 13.43 9.54 -9.75
C ASP A 87 12.65 10.25 -8.62
N THR A 88 12.38 11.54 -8.81
CA THR A 88 11.57 12.37 -7.91
C THR A 88 10.14 12.53 -8.41
N HIS A 89 9.69 11.65 -9.29
CA HIS A 89 8.31 11.66 -9.78
C HIS A 89 7.31 11.55 -8.63
N ASP A 90 6.19 12.26 -8.72
CA ASP A 90 5.14 12.32 -7.69
C ASP A 90 4.77 10.93 -7.12
N SER A 91 4.71 9.91 -7.98
CA SER A 91 4.38 8.54 -7.57
C SER A 91 5.46 7.84 -6.72
N GLU A 92 6.66 8.39 -6.63
CA GLU A 92 7.75 7.81 -5.83
C GLU A 92 7.87 8.47 -4.44
N ILE A 93 7.39 9.71 -4.29
CA ILE A 93 7.57 10.51 -3.07
C ILE A 93 6.26 10.88 -2.35
N ALA A 94 5.09 10.65 -2.96
CA ALA A 94 3.81 11.13 -2.43
C ALA A 94 3.42 10.56 -1.05
N LEU A 95 4.03 9.44 -0.62
CA LEU A 95 3.81 8.83 0.69
C LEU A 95 4.98 9.03 1.69
N ASP A 96 6.00 9.80 1.36
CA ASP A 96 7.15 9.99 2.26
C ASP A 96 6.76 10.61 3.60
N GLY A 97 5.82 11.54 3.59
CA GLY A 97 5.26 12.18 4.79
C GLY A 97 3.97 11.54 5.32
N TYR A 98 3.54 10.38 4.84
CA TYR A 98 2.30 9.75 5.28
C TYR A 98 2.41 9.25 6.73
N PRO A 99 1.52 9.69 7.68
CA PRO A 99 1.73 9.44 9.10
C PRO A 99 1.00 8.19 9.65
N HIS A 100 0.14 7.53 8.85
CA HIS A 100 -0.81 6.51 9.36
C HIS A 100 -0.42 5.08 8.95
N TRP A 101 0.84 4.71 9.20
CA TRP A 101 1.31 3.33 9.06
C TRP A 101 0.94 2.52 10.30
N ASP A 102 0.40 1.33 10.14
CA ASP A 102 0.08 0.42 11.24
C ASP A 102 1.32 -0.37 11.69
N TYR A 103 2.25 -0.59 10.77
CA TYR A 103 3.51 -1.28 11.05
C TYR A 103 4.65 -0.78 10.16
N GLU A 104 5.86 -0.82 10.68
CA GLU A 104 7.07 -0.48 9.91
C GLU A 104 8.05 -1.65 9.93
N LEU A 105 8.55 -2.03 8.76
CA LEU A 105 9.58 -3.05 8.55
C LEU A 105 10.90 -2.35 8.21
N ASP A 106 11.98 -2.75 8.88
CA ASP A 106 13.33 -2.33 8.57
C ASP A 106 14.00 -3.34 7.62
N ASN A 107 14.23 -2.90 6.38
CA ASN A 107 14.86 -3.70 5.33
C ASN A 107 16.36 -3.34 5.12
N ASN A 108 17.03 -2.89 6.17
CA ASN A 108 18.48 -2.60 6.12
C ASN A 108 19.33 -3.81 6.47
N GLY A 109 18.74 -4.82 7.10
CA GLY A 109 19.42 -6.03 7.54
C GLY A 109 19.46 -7.17 6.51
N SER A 110 19.61 -8.39 7.01
CA SER A 110 19.54 -9.60 6.19
C SER A 110 18.10 -9.94 5.80
N LEU A 111 17.93 -10.77 4.76
CA LEU A 111 16.63 -11.27 4.36
C LEU A 111 15.94 -12.08 5.48
N ASP A 112 16.71 -12.83 6.29
CA ASP A 112 16.16 -13.61 7.40
C ASP A 112 15.68 -12.68 8.52
N ALA A 113 16.40 -11.60 8.82
CA ALA A 113 15.94 -10.59 9.77
C ALA A 113 14.66 -9.88 9.30
N LEU A 114 14.49 -9.66 8.01
CA LEU A 114 13.24 -9.12 7.44
C LEU A 114 12.09 -10.12 7.55
N ARG A 115 12.34 -11.41 7.31
CA ARG A 115 11.33 -12.47 7.49
C ARG A 115 10.85 -12.55 8.94
N ASP A 116 11.76 -12.53 9.90
CA ASP A 116 11.42 -12.52 11.33
C ASP A 116 10.55 -11.31 11.72
N GLN A 117 10.76 -10.16 11.10
CA GLN A 117 9.91 -8.98 11.29
C GLN A 117 8.53 -9.17 10.67
N VAL A 118 8.44 -9.79 9.49
CA VAL A 118 7.16 -10.10 8.83
C VAL A 118 6.33 -11.07 9.68
N ASP A 119 6.95 -12.11 10.24
CA ASP A 119 6.26 -13.06 11.12
C ASP A 119 5.68 -12.35 12.36
N LYS A 120 6.45 -11.50 13.02
CA LYS A 120 5.98 -10.68 14.15
C LYS A 120 4.87 -9.69 13.76
N MET A 121 4.94 -9.13 12.58
CA MET A 121 3.89 -8.25 12.05
C MET A 121 2.59 -9.01 11.84
N ILE A 122 2.65 -10.23 11.30
CA ILE A 122 1.47 -11.08 11.10
C ILE A 122 0.85 -11.43 12.46
N ASP A 123 1.66 -11.83 13.45
CA ASP A 123 1.18 -12.10 14.81
C ASP A 123 0.49 -10.88 15.42
N HIS A 124 1.07 -9.68 15.24
CA HIS A 124 0.49 -8.43 15.72
C HIS A 124 -0.86 -8.12 15.05
N MET A 125 -0.96 -8.33 13.75
CA MET A 125 -2.20 -8.11 12.98
C MET A 125 -3.30 -9.06 13.44
N LEU A 126 -3.01 -10.35 13.59
CA LEU A 126 -3.97 -11.37 14.03
C LEU A 126 -4.44 -11.12 15.46
N LEU A 127 -3.56 -10.70 16.38
CA LEU A 127 -3.94 -10.34 17.74
C LEU A 127 -4.84 -9.11 17.78
N GLY A 128 -4.64 -8.15 16.90
CA GLY A 128 -5.50 -6.97 16.75
C GLY A 128 -6.91 -7.34 16.30
N GLU A 129 -7.04 -8.24 15.33
CA GLU A 129 -8.33 -8.75 14.85
C GLU A 129 -9.09 -9.52 15.96
N LEU A 130 -8.42 -10.42 16.68
CA LEU A 130 -9.01 -11.17 17.78
C LEU A 130 -9.53 -10.26 18.92
N ASN A 131 -8.81 -9.20 19.24
CA ASN A 131 -9.23 -8.24 20.24
C ASN A 131 -10.44 -7.41 19.79
N ALA A 132 -10.51 -7.05 18.51
CA ALA A 132 -11.64 -6.32 17.94
C ALA A 132 -12.91 -7.17 17.90
N GLU A 133 -12.81 -8.44 17.54
CA GLU A 133 -13.92 -9.39 17.56
C GLU A 133 -14.48 -9.63 18.99
N ASN A 134 -13.59 -9.80 19.97
CA ASN A 134 -13.98 -9.98 21.37
C ASN A 134 -14.69 -8.74 21.93
N ALA A 135 -14.21 -7.53 21.63
CA ALA A 135 -14.84 -6.29 22.04
C ALA A 135 -16.25 -6.12 21.47
N THR A 136 -16.46 -6.54 20.21
CA THR A 136 -17.77 -6.49 19.54
C THR A 136 -18.75 -7.49 20.16
N GLN A 137 -18.29 -8.68 20.57
CA GLN A 137 -19.13 -9.70 21.22
C GLN A 137 -19.55 -9.30 22.64
N ASP A 138 -18.71 -8.60 23.38
CA ASP A 138 -19.04 -8.13 24.73
C ASP A 138 -20.06 -6.98 24.71
N GLN A 139 -19.98 -6.06 23.73
CA GLN A 139 -21.00 -5.03 23.53
C GLN A 139 -22.37 -5.62 23.16
N ALA A 140 -22.40 -6.65 22.31
CA ALA A 140 -23.64 -7.31 21.91
C ALA A 140 -24.33 -8.06 23.08
N LYS A 141 -23.58 -8.50 24.09
CA LYS A 141 -24.12 -9.14 25.29
C LYS A 141 -24.72 -8.15 26.27
N ASP A 142 -24.12 -6.98 26.42
CA ASP A 142 -24.63 -5.91 27.31
C ASP A 142 -25.96 -5.33 26.82
N ASP A 143 -26.12 -5.17 25.51
CA ASP A 143 -27.39 -4.70 24.92
C ASP A 143 -28.54 -5.69 25.08
N THR A 144 -28.23 -6.99 25.19
CA THR A 144 -29.26 -8.05 25.32
C THR A 144 -29.74 -8.23 26.77
N THR A 145 -28.98 -7.75 27.77
CA THR A 145 -29.32 -7.82 29.20
C THR A 145 -30.07 -6.58 29.70
N ALA A 146 -30.21 -5.55 28.91
CA ALA A 146 -30.88 -4.27 29.24
C ALA A 146 -32.34 -4.20 28.74
N SER A 147 -32.91 -5.27 28.21
CA SER A 147 -34.33 -5.41 27.81
C SER A 147 -35.09 -6.39 28.72
#